data_59c75dc3ddbcfc825f46424c8f6bd4ca
#
_entry.id   59c75dc3ddbcfc825f46424c8f6bd4ca
#
_cell.length_a   1.000
_cell.length_b   1.000
_cell.length_c   1.000
_cell.angle_alpha   90.00
_cell.angle_beta   90.00
_cell.angle_gamma   90.00
#
_symmetry.space_group_name_H-M   'P 1'
#
loop_
_entity.id
_entity.type
_entity.pdbx_description
1 polymer ?
#
loop_
_entity_poly.entity_id
_entity_poly.type
_entity_poly.pdbx_seq_one_letter_code
_entity_poly.pdbx_strand_id
1 'polypeptide(L)'
;MNQNLSTALKFADLCVTLNHAEILRGVSGELRRGEVTGILGPNGCGKTTLLRALCRLIKADSGSITLCGGTAETDIAALAPKALARRVSFLPQQRAVPDITAKTLVSHGRYPYLGFSRTLSNKDRTVIQNALKCACFILRDIPRSAGVKREAEHGFNAC
;
A
#
# COMPACT_ATOMS: atom_id res chain seq x y z
N MET A 1 -21.32 20.34 9.12
CA MET A 1 -21.54 19.48 7.94
C MET A 1 -20.98 18.11 8.27
N ASN A 2 -21.86 17.20 8.77
CA ASN A 2 -21.45 15.81 9.04
C ASN A 2 -21.43 15.06 7.71
N GLN A 3 -20.26 15.01 7.06
CA GLN A 3 -20.05 14.01 6.03
C GLN A 3 -19.99 12.66 6.77
N ASN A 4 -20.99 11.84 6.52
CA ASN A 4 -21.00 10.43 6.93
C ASN A 4 -19.87 9.73 6.15
N LEU A 5 -18.64 9.84 6.65
CA LEU A 5 -17.46 9.25 6.02
C LEU A 5 -17.62 7.73 6.12
N SER A 6 -17.88 7.11 4.99
CA SER A 6 -18.07 5.67 4.91
C SER A 6 -16.76 4.94 5.28
N THR A 7 -16.85 3.89 6.05
CA THR A 7 -15.73 3.04 6.40
C THR A 7 -15.07 2.47 5.12
N ALA A 8 -13.75 2.46 5.08
CA ALA A 8 -12.98 1.87 3.97
C ALA A 8 -12.59 0.42 4.27
N LEU A 9 -12.22 0.16 5.53
CA LEU A 9 -11.79 -1.15 6.00
C LEU A 9 -12.19 -1.32 7.46
N LYS A 10 -12.72 -2.49 7.81
CA LYS A 10 -12.98 -2.92 9.20
C LYS A 10 -12.15 -4.14 9.50
N PHE A 11 -11.77 -4.30 10.75
CA PHE A 11 -11.15 -5.52 11.25
C PHE A 11 -11.65 -5.81 12.66
N ALA A 12 -11.85 -7.08 12.96
CA ALA A 12 -12.41 -7.53 14.22
C ALA A 12 -11.65 -8.73 14.75
N ASP A 13 -11.31 -8.65 16.04
CA ASP A 13 -10.72 -9.71 16.86
C ASP A 13 -9.49 -10.37 16.23
N LEU A 14 -8.62 -9.57 15.59
CA LEU A 14 -7.42 -10.05 14.92
C LEU A 14 -6.40 -10.57 15.94
N CYS A 15 -6.07 -11.84 15.82
CA CYS A 15 -4.95 -12.46 16.51
C CYS A 15 -3.88 -12.87 15.50
N VAL A 16 -2.62 -12.60 15.84
CA VAL A 16 -1.46 -12.99 15.03
C VAL A 16 -0.34 -13.46 15.92
N THR A 17 0.14 -14.66 15.65
CA THR A 17 1.30 -15.27 16.29
C THR A 17 2.47 -15.31 15.31
N LEU A 18 3.62 -14.82 15.71
CA LEU A 18 4.87 -14.90 14.96
C LEU A 18 5.98 -15.48 15.84
N ASN A 19 6.71 -16.46 15.32
CA ASN A 19 7.81 -17.10 16.06
C ASN A 19 7.40 -17.56 17.47
N HIS A 20 6.25 -18.21 17.59
CA HIS A 20 5.65 -18.68 18.85
C HIS A 20 5.27 -17.59 19.87
N ALA A 21 5.32 -16.33 19.48
CA ALA A 21 4.86 -15.21 20.30
C ALA A 21 3.57 -14.64 19.73
N GLU A 22 2.55 -14.48 20.57
CA GLU A 22 1.29 -13.82 20.21
C GLU A 22 1.52 -12.30 20.16
N ILE A 23 1.52 -11.73 18.96
CA ILE A 23 1.82 -10.32 18.70
C ILE A 23 0.56 -9.46 18.71
N LEU A 24 -0.52 -9.96 18.10
CA LEU A 24 -1.82 -9.29 18.14
C LEU A 24 -2.80 -10.17 18.91
N ARG A 25 -3.56 -9.55 19.82
CA ARG A 25 -4.47 -10.23 20.75
C ARG A 25 -5.86 -9.60 20.66
N GLY A 26 -6.68 -10.09 19.73
CA GLY A 26 -8.06 -9.62 19.58
C GLY A 26 -8.17 -8.14 19.19
N VAL A 27 -7.33 -7.67 18.27
CA VAL A 27 -7.31 -6.26 17.88
C VAL A 27 -8.45 -5.97 16.91
N SER A 28 -9.27 -4.97 17.23
CA SER A 28 -10.41 -4.54 16.40
C SER A 28 -10.32 -3.06 16.08
N GLY A 29 -10.88 -2.63 14.95
CA GLY A 29 -10.92 -1.23 14.55
C GLY A 29 -11.46 -1.00 13.14
N GLU A 30 -11.51 0.26 12.76
CA GLU A 30 -11.94 0.67 11.42
C GLU A 30 -11.08 1.80 10.87
N LEU A 31 -10.95 1.83 9.53
CA LEU A 31 -10.31 2.90 8.79
C LEU A 31 -11.37 3.59 7.93
N ARG A 32 -11.45 4.91 7.99
CA ARG A 32 -12.45 5.71 7.27
C ARG A 32 -11.90 6.23 5.96
N ARG A 33 -12.78 6.41 4.98
CA ARG A 33 -12.41 6.97 3.67
C ARG A 33 -12.06 8.45 3.81
N GLY A 34 -10.98 8.85 3.11
CA GLY A 34 -10.56 10.26 3.08
C GLY A 34 -9.90 10.75 4.36
N GLU A 35 -9.70 9.88 5.36
CA GLU A 35 -9.00 10.20 6.60
C GLU A 35 -7.60 9.58 6.63
N VAL A 36 -6.71 10.23 7.37
CA VAL A 36 -5.40 9.68 7.74
C VAL A 36 -5.50 9.13 9.15
N THR A 37 -5.29 7.82 9.30
CA THR A 37 -5.30 7.14 10.59
C THR A 37 -3.88 6.88 11.06
N GLY A 38 -3.53 7.38 12.25
CA GLY A 38 -2.24 7.12 12.91
C GLY A 38 -2.33 5.94 13.87
N ILE A 39 -1.37 5.00 13.79
CA ILE A 39 -1.21 3.91 14.76
C ILE A 39 -0.02 4.25 15.65
N LEU A 40 -0.28 4.55 16.92
CA LEU A 40 0.71 4.95 17.91
C LEU A 40 0.95 3.83 18.92
N GLY A 41 2.15 3.78 19.47
CA GLY A 41 2.53 2.81 20.50
C GLY A 41 4.05 2.58 20.57
N PRO A 42 4.56 1.94 21.61
CA PRO A 42 5.98 1.67 21.80
C PRO A 42 6.54 0.75 20.71
N ASN A 43 7.89 0.69 20.61
CA ASN A 43 8.53 -0.26 19.70
C ASN A 43 8.23 -1.70 20.13
N GLY A 44 7.97 -2.57 19.14
CA GLY A 44 7.63 -3.98 19.41
C GLY A 44 6.16 -4.27 19.71
N CYS A 45 5.27 -3.27 19.89
CA CYS A 45 3.87 -3.51 20.23
C CYS A 45 2.98 -4.05 19.09
N GLY A 46 3.54 -4.43 17.93
CA GLY A 46 2.78 -5.07 16.87
C GLY A 46 2.25 -4.16 15.75
N LYS A 47 2.56 -2.84 15.72
CA LYS A 47 2.09 -1.91 14.68
C LYS A 47 2.34 -2.39 13.25
N THR A 48 3.57 -2.79 12.97
CA THR A 48 3.95 -3.31 11.65
C THR A 48 3.26 -4.64 11.34
N THR A 49 3.07 -5.48 12.35
CA THR A 49 2.35 -6.75 12.24
C THR A 49 0.88 -6.50 11.89
N LEU A 50 0.22 -5.54 12.56
CA LEU A 50 -1.14 -5.14 12.23
C LEU A 50 -1.24 -4.65 10.77
N LEU A 51 -0.38 -3.71 10.36
CA LEU A 51 -0.39 -3.21 8.97
C LEU A 51 -0.18 -4.32 7.94
N ARG A 52 0.73 -5.28 8.23
CA ARG A 52 0.95 -6.43 7.35
C ARG A 52 -0.25 -7.38 7.30
N ALA A 53 -0.94 -7.60 8.42
CA ALA A 53 -2.16 -8.39 8.47
C ALA A 53 -3.28 -7.72 7.67
N LEU A 54 -3.51 -6.40 7.86
CA LEU A 54 -4.51 -5.62 7.11
C LEU A 54 -4.27 -5.63 5.60
N CYS A 55 -3.01 -5.77 5.16
CA CYS A 55 -2.64 -5.91 3.74
C CYS A 55 -2.58 -7.36 3.27
N ARG A 56 -2.93 -8.34 4.13
CA ARG A 56 -2.80 -9.79 3.85
C ARG A 56 -1.38 -10.21 3.43
N LEU A 57 -0.36 -9.52 3.93
CA LEU A 57 1.04 -9.91 3.76
C LEU A 57 1.47 -10.98 4.78
N ILE A 58 0.74 -11.08 5.88
CA ILE A 58 0.77 -12.17 6.85
C ILE A 58 -0.64 -12.64 7.08
N LYS A 59 -0.79 -13.93 7.39
CA LYS A 59 -2.09 -14.53 7.72
C LYS A 59 -2.39 -14.25 9.20
N ALA A 60 -3.61 -13.84 9.50
CA ALA A 60 -4.12 -13.82 10.86
C ALA A 60 -4.51 -15.24 11.29
N ASP A 61 -4.30 -15.57 12.56
CA ASP A 61 -4.69 -16.86 13.14
C ASP A 61 -6.20 -16.89 13.36
N SER A 62 -6.78 -15.76 13.78
CA SER A 62 -8.23 -15.56 13.92
C SER A 62 -8.63 -14.13 13.66
N GLY A 63 -9.93 -13.89 13.65
CA GLY A 63 -10.53 -12.60 13.35
C GLY A 63 -10.88 -12.43 11.87
N SER A 64 -11.37 -11.25 11.51
CA SER A 64 -11.81 -10.94 10.16
C SER A 64 -11.33 -9.56 9.72
N ILE A 65 -11.10 -9.39 8.41
CA ILE A 65 -10.76 -8.11 7.80
C ILE A 65 -11.64 -7.91 6.59
N THR A 66 -12.44 -6.85 6.61
CA THR A 66 -13.46 -6.56 5.61
C THR A 66 -13.16 -5.25 4.90
N LEU A 67 -13.08 -5.29 3.58
CA LEU A 67 -13.07 -4.09 2.73
C LEU A 67 -14.49 -3.60 2.52
N CYS A 68 -14.73 -2.37 2.96
CA CYS A 68 -15.97 -1.64 2.78
C CYS A 68 -15.79 -0.65 1.62
N GLY A 69 -16.77 -0.56 0.72
CA GLY A 69 -16.67 0.48 -0.31
C GLY A 69 -16.69 0.02 -1.74
N GLY A 70 -17.43 -1.01 -1.98
CA GLY A 70 -18.04 -1.38 -3.24
C GLY A 70 -19.54 -1.49 -3.03
N THR A 71 -20.23 -2.21 -3.90
CA THR A 71 -21.64 -2.58 -3.76
C THR A 71 -21.91 -3.52 -2.59
N ALA A 72 -20.84 -4.15 -2.05
CA ALA A 72 -20.91 -5.06 -0.91
C ALA A 72 -19.62 -5.03 -0.09
N GLU A 73 -19.72 -5.30 1.20
CA GLU A 73 -18.60 -5.59 2.07
C GLU A 73 -17.94 -6.90 1.64
N THR A 74 -16.62 -6.94 1.58
CA THR A 74 -15.89 -8.10 1.06
C THR A 74 -14.77 -8.48 2.03
N ASP A 75 -14.78 -9.73 2.49
CA ASP A 75 -13.64 -10.26 3.26
C ASP A 75 -12.39 -10.31 2.38
N ILE A 76 -11.28 -9.77 2.89
CA ILE A 76 -10.01 -9.78 2.14
C ILE A 76 -9.50 -11.20 1.90
N ALA A 77 -9.86 -12.16 2.74
CA ALA A 77 -9.48 -13.57 2.59
C ALA A 77 -10.10 -14.20 1.33
N ALA A 78 -11.31 -13.78 0.97
CA ALA A 78 -12.04 -14.25 -0.23
C ALA A 78 -11.54 -13.61 -1.53
N LEU A 79 -10.79 -12.51 -1.46
CA LEU A 79 -10.32 -11.82 -2.66
C LEU A 79 -9.13 -12.54 -3.32
N ALA A 80 -9.16 -12.62 -4.65
CA ALA A 80 -7.98 -13.01 -5.41
C ALA A 80 -6.83 -12.00 -5.15
N PRO A 81 -5.55 -12.42 -5.11
CA PRO A 81 -4.41 -11.54 -4.81
C PRO A 81 -4.35 -10.28 -5.69
N LYS A 82 -4.63 -10.41 -7.00
CA LYS A 82 -4.68 -9.27 -7.92
C LYS A 82 -5.81 -8.29 -7.59
N ALA A 83 -6.97 -8.78 -7.15
CA ALA A 83 -8.10 -7.93 -6.78
C ALA A 83 -7.79 -7.13 -5.50
N LEU A 84 -7.16 -7.76 -4.52
CA LEU A 84 -6.70 -7.09 -3.31
C LEU A 84 -5.63 -6.04 -3.62
N ALA A 85 -4.61 -6.37 -4.41
CA ALA A 85 -3.51 -5.46 -4.77
C ALA A 85 -3.95 -4.21 -5.57
N ARG A 86 -5.15 -4.24 -6.16
CA ARG A 86 -5.77 -3.05 -6.79
C ARG A 86 -6.43 -2.10 -5.80
N ARG A 87 -6.70 -2.55 -4.58
CA ARG A 87 -7.45 -1.81 -3.55
C ARG A 87 -6.57 -1.40 -2.38
N VAL A 88 -5.57 -2.20 -2.05
CA VAL A 88 -4.68 -2.01 -0.89
C VAL A 88 -3.24 -2.01 -1.36
N SER A 89 -2.47 -1.03 -0.92
CA SER A 89 -1.02 -0.96 -1.13
C SER A 89 -0.30 -0.82 0.21
N PHE A 90 0.90 -1.38 0.29
CA PHE A 90 1.74 -1.35 1.48
C PHE A 90 3.10 -0.74 1.14
N LEU A 91 3.50 0.27 1.90
CA LEU A 91 4.84 0.85 1.82
C LEU A 91 5.66 0.37 3.03
N PRO A 92 6.64 -0.54 2.87
CA PRO A 92 7.45 -1.00 3.98
C PRO A 92 8.41 0.07 4.48
N GLN A 93 8.75 0.03 5.76
CA GLN A 93 9.67 0.96 6.42
C GLN A 93 11.10 0.86 5.87
N GLN A 94 11.55 -0.36 5.58
CA GLN A 94 12.87 -0.60 4.99
C GLN A 94 12.70 -1.26 3.63
N ARG A 95 13.45 -0.80 2.64
CA ARG A 95 13.56 -1.40 1.31
C ARG A 95 15.02 -1.51 0.94
N ALA A 96 15.43 -2.68 0.47
CA ALA A 96 16.58 -2.74 -0.42
C ALA A 96 16.23 -1.92 -1.67
N VAL A 97 17.05 -0.95 -2.02
CA VAL A 97 16.89 -0.21 -3.27
C VAL A 97 17.33 -1.15 -4.39
N PRO A 98 16.41 -1.62 -5.25
CA PRO A 98 16.80 -2.49 -6.36
C PRO A 98 17.58 -1.68 -7.39
N ASP A 99 18.54 -2.33 -8.05
CA ASP A 99 19.29 -1.74 -9.17
C ASP A 99 18.43 -1.73 -10.45
N ILE A 100 17.39 -0.91 -10.43
CA ILE A 100 16.44 -0.70 -11.53
C ILE A 100 16.10 0.77 -11.66
N THR A 101 15.70 1.20 -12.87
CA THR A 101 15.29 2.58 -13.10
C THR A 101 13.99 2.91 -12.37
N ALA A 102 13.79 4.18 -11.99
CA ALA A 102 12.55 4.66 -11.39
C ALA A 102 11.31 4.32 -12.26
N LYS A 103 11.45 4.43 -13.58
CA LYS A 103 10.40 4.05 -14.53
C LYS A 103 10.02 2.58 -14.41
N THR A 104 11.01 1.69 -14.33
CA THR A 104 10.78 0.25 -14.14
C THR A 104 10.09 -0.01 -12.80
N LEU A 105 10.57 0.61 -11.73
CA LEU A 105 9.96 0.48 -10.40
C LEU A 105 8.49 0.91 -10.39
N VAL A 106 8.17 2.07 -10.94
CA VAL A 106 6.78 2.58 -11.03
C VAL A 106 5.93 1.67 -11.93
N SER A 107 6.52 1.11 -13.00
CA SER A 107 5.81 0.17 -13.88
C SER A 107 5.35 -1.10 -13.15
N HIS A 108 6.07 -1.56 -12.13
CA HIS A 108 5.65 -2.71 -11.32
C HIS A 108 4.30 -2.48 -10.61
N GLY A 109 3.94 -1.23 -10.30
CA GLY A 109 2.62 -0.87 -9.76
C GLY A 109 1.46 -1.21 -10.71
N ARG A 110 1.74 -1.47 -12.00
CA ARG A 110 0.71 -1.89 -12.98
C ARG A 110 0.49 -3.40 -13.04
N TYR A 111 1.34 -4.23 -12.45
CA TYR A 111 1.21 -5.70 -12.51
C TYR A 111 -0.19 -6.23 -12.11
N PRO A 112 -0.86 -5.74 -11.07
CA PRO A 112 -2.19 -6.21 -10.73
C PRO A 112 -3.23 -5.97 -11.83
N TYR A 113 -2.99 -5.01 -12.71
CA TYR A 113 -3.91 -4.61 -13.79
C TYR A 113 -3.62 -5.32 -15.12
N LEU A 114 -2.44 -5.94 -15.25
CA LEU A 114 -2.07 -6.60 -16.51
C LEU A 114 -2.82 -7.91 -16.70
N GLY A 115 -3.20 -8.17 -17.96
CA GLY A 115 -3.77 -9.43 -18.38
C GLY A 115 -2.73 -10.57 -18.43
N PHE A 116 -3.09 -11.66 -19.09
CA PHE A 116 -2.25 -12.85 -19.24
C PHE A 116 -0.94 -12.55 -19.99
N SER A 117 -0.99 -11.71 -21.01
CA SER A 117 0.18 -11.30 -21.81
C SER A 117 1.21 -10.43 -21.06
N ARG A 118 0.86 -9.93 -19.88
CA ARG A 118 1.71 -9.00 -19.09
C ARG A 118 2.22 -7.78 -19.86
N THR A 119 1.58 -7.43 -20.96
CA THR A 119 1.98 -6.30 -21.83
C THR A 119 1.32 -5.02 -21.33
N LEU A 120 2.11 -3.94 -21.24
CA LEU A 120 1.61 -2.61 -20.86
C LEU A 120 0.83 -1.99 -22.03
N SER A 121 -0.42 -1.64 -21.80
CA SER A 121 -1.25 -0.88 -22.72
C SER A 121 -0.84 0.60 -22.78
N ASN A 122 -1.33 1.34 -23.76
CA ASN A 122 -1.12 2.80 -23.82
C ASN A 122 -1.69 3.51 -22.58
N LYS A 123 -2.82 3.04 -22.04
CA LYS A 123 -3.39 3.53 -20.80
C LYS A 123 -2.44 3.33 -19.61
N ASP A 124 -1.80 2.16 -19.53
CA ASP A 124 -0.83 1.88 -18.45
C ASP A 124 0.39 2.79 -18.56
N ARG A 125 0.87 3.05 -19.77
CA ARG A 125 2.01 3.96 -20.04
C ARG A 125 1.68 5.39 -19.58
N THR A 126 0.48 5.88 -19.86
CA THR A 126 0.02 7.20 -19.42
C THR A 126 -0.04 7.27 -17.89
N VAL A 127 -0.58 6.24 -17.22
CA VAL A 127 -0.62 6.19 -15.75
C VAL A 127 0.78 6.19 -15.15
N ILE A 128 1.72 5.44 -15.72
CA ILE A 128 3.12 5.41 -15.28
C ILE A 128 3.77 6.79 -15.44
N GLN A 129 3.58 7.44 -16.58
CA GLN A 129 4.13 8.79 -16.82
C GLN A 129 3.58 9.82 -15.82
N ASN A 130 2.27 9.80 -15.56
CA ASN A 130 1.66 10.69 -14.59
C ASN A 130 2.19 10.43 -13.16
N ALA A 131 2.33 9.18 -12.77
CA ALA A 131 2.90 8.83 -11.47
C ALA A 131 4.36 9.31 -11.32
N LEU A 132 5.17 9.18 -12.37
CA LEU A 132 6.54 9.69 -12.40
C LEU A 132 6.58 11.22 -12.28
N LYS A 133 5.70 11.95 -12.99
CA LYS A 133 5.59 13.40 -12.88
C LYS A 133 5.24 13.84 -11.45
N CYS A 134 4.26 13.19 -10.82
CA CYS A 134 3.90 13.46 -9.42
C CYS A 134 5.07 13.18 -8.48
N ALA A 135 5.79 12.07 -8.65
CA ALA A 135 6.94 11.73 -7.82
C ALA A 135 8.09 12.75 -8.00
N CYS A 136 8.36 13.18 -9.23
CA CYS A 136 9.37 14.22 -9.50
C CYS A 136 9.00 15.56 -8.87
N PHE A 137 7.71 15.93 -8.89
CA PHE A 137 7.23 17.16 -8.25
C PHE A 137 7.46 17.11 -6.72
N ILE A 138 7.08 16.01 -6.08
CA ILE A 138 7.28 15.82 -4.63
C ILE A 138 8.78 15.82 -4.27
N LEU A 139 9.63 15.19 -5.09
CA LEU A 139 11.08 15.13 -4.85
C LEU A 139 11.78 16.47 -5.07
N ARG A 140 11.19 17.38 -5.83
CA ARG A 140 11.73 18.72 -6.09
C ARG A 140 11.74 19.59 -4.84
N ASP A 141 10.74 19.40 -3.97
CA ASP A 141 10.54 20.18 -2.74
C ASP A 141 11.25 19.57 -1.51
N ILE A 142 11.90 18.39 -1.65
CA ILE A 142 12.68 17.80 -0.57
C ILE A 142 14.07 18.42 -0.55
N PRO A 143 14.51 19.02 0.57
CA PRO A 143 15.85 19.63 0.67
C PRO A 143 16.94 18.59 0.41
N ARG A 144 18.02 19.00 -0.28
CA ARG A 144 19.17 18.16 -0.68
C ARG A 144 19.89 17.47 0.50
N SER A 145 19.64 17.90 1.73
CA SER A 145 20.20 17.32 2.96
C SER A 145 19.63 15.95 3.33
N ALA A 146 18.59 15.47 2.67
CA ALA A 146 17.93 14.20 3.00
C ALA A 146 18.57 12.95 2.37
N GLY A 147 19.77 13.03 1.78
CA GLY A 147 20.53 11.86 1.29
C GLY A 147 19.90 11.11 0.09
N VAL A 148 18.93 11.71 -0.59
CA VAL A 148 18.32 11.11 -1.79
C VAL A 148 19.27 11.32 -2.98
N LYS A 149 19.89 10.24 -3.47
CA LYS A 149 20.64 10.27 -4.74
C LYS A 149 19.68 10.55 -5.89
N ARG A 150 19.82 11.73 -6.51
CA ARG A 150 19.12 12.07 -7.76
C ARG A 150 19.98 11.62 -8.95
N GLU A 151 19.81 10.41 -9.41
CA GLU A 151 20.34 9.95 -10.70
C GLU A 151 19.35 10.21 -11.84
N ALA A 152 18.87 11.44 -12.01
CA ALA A 152 17.85 11.71 -13.01
C ALA A 152 18.07 13.00 -13.81
N GLU A 153 19.30 13.48 -13.98
CA GLU A 153 19.49 14.71 -14.78
C GLU A 153 19.78 14.48 -16.27
N HIS A 154 19.82 13.22 -16.77
CA HIS A 154 20.16 12.95 -18.17
C HIS A 154 19.04 12.38 -19.03
N GLY A 155 17.77 12.66 -18.73
CA GLY A 155 16.66 12.13 -19.54
C GLY A 155 15.36 12.94 -19.54
N PHE A 156 15.32 14.10 -18.91
CA PHE A 156 14.08 14.89 -18.78
C PHE A 156 14.17 16.31 -19.36
N ASN A 157 14.98 16.52 -20.39
CA ASN A 157 14.91 17.76 -21.20
C ASN A 157 14.00 17.55 -22.40
N ALA A 158 12.73 17.37 -22.21
CA ALA A 158 11.70 17.55 -23.24
C ALA A 158 10.31 17.50 -22.59
N CYS A 159 9.88 18.60 -21.99
CA CYS A 159 8.49 19.11 -21.99
C CYS A 159 8.52 20.55 -21.53
#